data_f1db3279453b724ea605b99ce0661d03
#
_entry.id   f1db3279453b724ea605b99ce0661d03
#
_cell.length_a   1.000
_cell.length_b   1.000
_cell.length_c   1.000
_cell.angle_alpha   90.00
_cell.angle_beta   90.00
_cell.angle_gamma   90.00
#
_symmetry.space_group_name_H-M   'P 1'
#
loop_
_entity.id
_entity.type
_entity.pdbx_description
1 polymer ?
#
loop_
_entity_poly.entity_id
_entity_poly.type
_entity_poly.pdbx_seq_one_letter_code
_entity_poly.pdbx_strand_id
1 'polypeptide(L)'
;MKENVSLLLIDWRLAGRMTALQSSGRFAILFVIASVFLLFLLSAGAARFITSNYVITALLRESVSGEEAAGLANQIAALSPVRHAEYRDPAASWKEFIRAYPGVESISGVEGNPLPGYIEIRMRHDLFTRSNVNTVISALTPLAQVEKVLAGEESLREVFKVERALNVLFIGGFALLVTLFFVICRLQERIRCSALAGDFEFLMGRGVTEMRIAGLRAAGAAILGGLLAAAAVGVSVVVLNILIKRHPLLVNVVGPREELFSAPTAVSAGVFVLLAALLFVGASLLGWMPLRPTEDR
;
A
#
# COMPACT_ATOMS: atom_id res chain seq x y z
N MET A 1 28.68 -24.28 -20.34
CA MET A 1 27.95 -24.01 -19.09
C MET A 1 28.88 -23.97 -17.86
N LYS A 2 29.84 -24.92 -17.66
CA LYS A 2 30.78 -24.94 -16.55
C LYS A 2 31.73 -23.73 -16.50
N GLU A 3 32.20 -23.23 -17.65
CA GLU A 3 33.07 -22.05 -17.72
C GLU A 3 32.38 -20.74 -17.30
N ASN A 4 31.07 -20.57 -17.61
CA ASN A 4 30.34 -19.37 -17.24
C ASN A 4 30.09 -19.31 -15.71
N VAL A 5 29.88 -20.47 -15.07
CA VAL A 5 29.73 -20.57 -13.61
C VAL A 5 31.09 -20.26 -12.93
N SER A 6 32.19 -20.70 -13.53
CA SER A 6 33.54 -20.39 -12.98
C SER A 6 33.87 -18.89 -13.04
N LEU A 7 33.46 -18.18 -14.09
CA LEU A 7 33.64 -16.72 -14.23
C LEU A 7 32.83 -15.93 -13.21
N LEU A 8 31.55 -16.33 -12.96
CA LEU A 8 30.70 -15.76 -11.90
C LEU A 8 31.32 -15.96 -10.51
N LEU A 9 31.89 -17.14 -10.24
CA LEU A 9 32.54 -17.46 -8.97
C LEU A 9 33.86 -16.71 -8.77
N ILE A 10 34.59 -16.40 -9.85
CA ILE A 10 35.83 -15.62 -9.80
C ILE A 10 35.54 -14.20 -9.30
N ASP A 11 34.51 -13.52 -9.85
CA ASP A 11 34.09 -12.18 -9.41
C ASP A 11 33.71 -12.16 -7.91
N TRP A 12 33.09 -13.23 -7.42
CA TRP A 12 32.76 -13.39 -6.00
C TRP A 12 33.99 -13.67 -5.12
N ARG A 13 34.96 -14.41 -5.59
CA ARG A 13 36.20 -14.73 -4.84
C ARG A 13 37.13 -13.55 -4.74
N LEU A 14 37.33 -12.79 -5.84
CA LEU A 14 38.20 -11.64 -5.89
C LEU A 14 37.67 -10.45 -5.06
N ALA A 15 36.38 -10.25 -4.99
CA ALA A 15 35.78 -9.12 -4.31
C ALA A 15 34.99 -9.48 -3.02
N GLY A 16 35.21 -10.68 -2.45
CA GLY A 16 34.33 -11.28 -1.43
C GLY A 16 33.99 -10.41 -0.22
N ARG A 17 34.98 -9.75 0.42
CA ARG A 17 34.71 -8.84 1.57
C ARG A 17 33.97 -7.56 1.15
N MET A 18 34.39 -6.97 0.03
CA MET A 18 33.76 -5.77 -0.51
C MET A 18 32.34 -6.05 -0.97
N THR A 19 32.09 -7.22 -1.57
CA THR A 19 30.77 -7.69 -1.98
C THR A 19 29.86 -7.90 -0.77
N ALA A 20 30.34 -8.49 0.33
CA ALA A 20 29.56 -8.70 1.53
C ALA A 20 29.12 -7.38 2.17
N LEU A 21 30.02 -6.40 2.32
CA LEU A 21 29.69 -5.09 2.88
C LEU A 21 28.69 -4.31 2.00
N GLN A 22 28.92 -4.32 0.68
CA GLN A 22 28.00 -3.69 -0.27
C GLN A 22 26.62 -4.35 -0.27
N SER A 23 26.56 -5.70 -0.20
CA SER A 23 25.32 -6.45 -0.15
C SER A 23 24.54 -6.17 1.14
N SER A 24 25.22 -6.05 2.29
CA SER A 24 24.59 -5.67 3.56
C SER A 24 23.97 -4.27 3.49
N GLY A 25 24.69 -3.29 2.91
CA GLY A 25 24.15 -1.94 2.70
C GLY A 25 22.95 -1.93 1.75
N ARG A 26 23.03 -2.66 0.64
CA ARG A 26 21.92 -2.82 -0.31
C ARG A 26 20.70 -3.47 0.34
N PHE A 27 20.92 -4.52 1.13
CA PHE A 27 19.85 -5.18 1.88
C PHE A 27 19.15 -4.23 2.86
N ALA A 28 19.92 -3.45 3.64
CA ALA A 28 19.35 -2.50 4.59
C ALA A 28 18.44 -1.47 3.90
N ILE A 29 18.89 -0.93 2.76
CA ILE A 29 18.07 0.04 1.99
C ILE A 29 16.84 -0.65 1.39
N LEU A 30 16.99 -1.84 0.80
CA LEU A 30 15.85 -2.62 0.27
C LEU A 30 14.86 -2.98 1.36
N PHE A 31 15.31 -3.28 2.58
CA PHE A 31 14.45 -3.54 3.72
C PHE A 31 13.59 -2.31 4.08
N VAL A 32 14.18 -1.11 4.08
CA VAL A 32 13.44 0.14 4.31
C VAL A 32 12.41 0.35 3.19
N ILE A 33 12.82 0.22 1.92
CA ILE A 33 11.93 0.39 0.76
C ILE A 33 10.79 -0.64 0.79
N ALA A 34 11.08 -1.91 1.08
CA ALA A 34 10.09 -2.97 1.19
C ALA A 34 9.11 -2.71 2.35
N SER A 35 9.61 -2.23 3.50
CA SER A 35 8.78 -1.88 4.65
C SER A 35 7.83 -0.72 4.32
N VAL A 36 8.32 0.33 3.68
CA VAL A 36 7.50 1.47 3.22
C VAL A 36 6.45 1.00 2.20
N PHE A 37 6.84 0.16 1.25
CA PHE A 37 5.94 -0.40 0.25
C PHE A 37 4.83 -1.25 0.88
N LEU A 38 5.16 -2.12 1.83
CA LEU A 38 4.17 -2.94 2.55
C LEU A 38 3.24 -2.07 3.40
N LEU A 39 3.76 -1.06 4.09
CA LEU A 39 2.93 -0.10 4.84
C LEU A 39 1.98 0.65 3.91
N PHE A 40 2.41 1.01 2.71
CA PHE A 40 1.53 1.61 1.70
C PHE A 40 0.40 0.67 1.27
N LEU A 41 0.72 -0.60 0.96
CA LEU A 41 -0.29 -1.60 0.63
C LEU A 41 -1.32 -1.79 1.75
N LEU A 42 -0.85 -1.80 3.00
CA LEU A 42 -1.71 -1.95 4.17
C LEU A 42 -2.54 -0.68 4.46
N SER A 43 -2.02 0.51 4.17
CA SER A 43 -2.78 1.75 4.31
C SER A 43 -3.99 1.80 3.36
N ALA A 44 -3.89 1.17 2.18
CA ALA A 44 -5.03 0.98 1.28
C ALA A 44 -6.11 0.06 1.90
N GLY A 45 -5.71 -0.92 2.72
CA GLY A 45 -6.62 -1.74 3.53
C GLY A 45 -7.34 -0.92 4.60
N ALA A 46 -6.61 -0.05 5.31
CA ALA A 46 -7.19 0.85 6.31
C ALA A 46 -8.20 1.83 5.70
N ALA A 47 -7.91 2.38 4.53
CA ALA A 47 -8.88 3.21 3.80
C ALA A 47 -10.15 2.43 3.48
N ARG A 48 -10.04 1.16 3.05
CA ARG A 48 -11.19 0.28 2.83
C ARG A 48 -11.98 0.03 4.11
N PHE A 49 -11.30 -0.18 5.24
CA PHE A 49 -11.95 -0.38 6.53
C PHE A 49 -12.72 0.86 6.96
N ILE A 50 -12.14 2.04 6.84
CA ILE A 50 -12.81 3.32 7.14
C ILE A 50 -14.02 3.50 6.23
N THR A 51 -13.88 3.28 4.94
CA THR A 51 -14.97 3.43 3.96
C THR A 51 -16.07 2.39 4.14
N SER A 52 -15.74 1.16 4.55
CA SER A 52 -16.72 0.10 4.80
C SER A 52 -17.59 0.36 6.06
N ASN A 53 -17.04 1.10 7.02
CA ASN A 53 -17.72 1.48 8.25
C ASN A 53 -18.37 2.87 8.17
N TYR A 54 -18.18 3.57 7.05
CA TYR A 54 -18.81 4.87 6.87
C TYR A 54 -20.31 4.71 6.58
N VAL A 55 -21.10 5.46 7.35
CA VAL A 55 -22.55 5.44 7.32
C VAL A 55 -23.09 6.82 6.94
N ILE A 56 -23.98 6.86 5.96
CA ILE A 56 -24.83 8.01 5.69
C ILE A 56 -26.15 7.75 6.39
N THR A 57 -26.60 8.69 7.22
CA THR A 57 -27.86 8.58 7.94
C THR A 57 -28.87 9.54 7.36
N ALA A 58 -29.97 9.01 6.84
CA ALA A 58 -31.11 9.82 6.41
C ALA A 58 -32.18 9.81 7.53
N LEU A 59 -32.35 10.94 8.21
CA LEU A 59 -33.39 11.12 9.21
C LEU A 59 -34.74 11.24 8.52
N LEU A 60 -35.71 10.48 8.99
CA LEU A 60 -37.06 10.50 8.45
C LEU A 60 -37.97 11.46 9.24
N ARG A 61 -38.97 12.01 8.59
CA ARG A 61 -39.99 12.79 9.25
C ARG A 61 -40.86 11.89 10.11
N GLU A 62 -41.37 12.39 11.20
CA GLU A 62 -42.26 11.66 12.13
C GLU A 62 -43.52 11.10 11.47
N SER A 63 -43.96 11.71 10.35
CA SER A 63 -45.15 11.28 9.61
C SER A 63 -44.96 10.01 8.78
N VAL A 64 -43.75 9.50 8.65
CA VAL A 64 -43.41 8.34 7.79
C VAL A 64 -43.67 7.05 8.57
N SER A 65 -44.52 6.19 8.02
CA SER A 65 -44.80 4.87 8.61
C SER A 65 -43.60 3.93 8.43
N GLY A 66 -43.51 2.90 9.30
CA GLY A 66 -42.44 1.91 9.21
C GLY A 66 -42.41 1.14 7.89
N GLU A 67 -43.56 0.87 7.27
CA GLU A 67 -43.68 0.23 5.96
C GLU A 67 -43.14 1.13 4.83
N GLU A 68 -43.51 2.41 4.84
CA GLU A 68 -43.01 3.39 3.89
C GLU A 68 -41.50 3.60 4.02
N ALA A 69 -40.99 3.63 5.27
CA ALA A 69 -39.57 3.73 5.55
C ALA A 69 -38.79 2.51 5.05
N ALA A 70 -39.32 1.30 5.24
CA ALA A 70 -38.74 0.08 4.71
C ALA A 70 -38.78 0.04 3.17
N GLY A 71 -39.88 0.48 2.56
CA GLY A 71 -39.98 0.64 1.10
C GLY A 71 -38.96 1.61 0.55
N LEU A 72 -38.74 2.75 1.22
CA LEU A 72 -37.73 3.75 0.87
C LEU A 72 -36.31 3.20 1.02
N ALA A 73 -36.03 2.45 2.08
CA ALA A 73 -34.75 1.80 2.28
C ALA A 73 -34.42 0.83 1.12
N ASN A 74 -35.38 0.05 0.65
CA ASN A 74 -35.22 -0.83 -0.50
C ASN A 74 -34.95 -0.06 -1.80
N GLN A 75 -35.62 1.08 -2.02
CA GLN A 75 -35.35 1.94 -3.18
C GLN A 75 -33.92 2.51 -3.13
N ILE A 76 -33.47 2.96 -1.96
CA ILE A 76 -32.12 3.48 -1.75
C ILE A 76 -31.08 2.35 -1.95
N ALA A 77 -31.36 1.15 -1.48
CA ALA A 77 -30.48 -0.01 -1.65
C ALA A 77 -30.29 -0.40 -3.14
N ALA A 78 -31.24 -0.04 -4.02
CA ALA A 78 -31.13 -0.26 -5.46
C ALA A 78 -30.17 0.73 -6.17
N LEU A 79 -29.75 1.80 -5.50
CA LEU A 79 -28.77 2.74 -6.08
C LEU A 79 -27.39 2.08 -6.24
N SER A 80 -26.78 2.19 -7.42
CA SER A 80 -25.51 1.54 -7.75
C SER A 80 -24.38 1.73 -6.73
N PRO A 81 -24.16 2.93 -6.12
CA PRO A 81 -23.11 3.13 -5.14
C PRO A 81 -23.41 2.56 -3.75
N VAL A 82 -24.68 2.17 -3.50
CA VAL A 82 -25.14 1.70 -2.20
C VAL A 82 -24.91 0.19 -2.10
N ARG A 83 -24.32 -0.24 -0.98
CA ARG A 83 -24.14 -1.65 -0.63
C ARG A 83 -25.34 -2.19 0.15
N HIS A 84 -25.83 -1.36 1.08
CA HIS A 84 -26.89 -1.74 1.99
C HIS A 84 -27.59 -0.48 2.50
N ALA A 85 -28.91 -0.53 2.60
CA ALA A 85 -29.70 0.50 3.25
C ALA A 85 -30.72 -0.21 4.15
N GLU A 86 -30.77 0.20 5.42
CA GLU A 86 -31.61 -0.44 6.44
C GLU A 86 -32.36 0.62 7.22
N TYR A 87 -33.67 0.43 7.35
CA TYR A 87 -34.50 1.26 8.24
C TYR A 87 -34.26 0.88 9.70
N ARG A 88 -33.97 1.86 10.52
CA ARG A 88 -33.81 1.76 11.96
C ARG A 88 -35.01 2.38 12.67
N ASP A 89 -35.77 1.53 13.32
CA ASP A 89 -36.93 1.95 14.12
C ASP A 89 -36.51 2.81 15.32
N PRO A 90 -37.23 3.92 15.62
CA PRO A 90 -36.91 4.79 16.74
C PRO A 90 -36.73 4.08 18.08
N ALA A 91 -37.66 3.17 18.42
CA ALA A 91 -37.61 2.47 19.70
C ALA A 91 -36.41 1.50 19.81
N ALA A 92 -36.12 0.80 18.72
CA ALA A 92 -34.96 -0.08 18.67
C ALA A 92 -33.66 0.71 18.77
N SER A 93 -33.58 1.84 18.07
CA SER A 93 -32.40 2.74 18.05
C SER A 93 -32.16 3.37 19.41
N TRP A 94 -33.19 3.79 20.10
CA TRP A 94 -33.10 4.32 21.46
C TRP A 94 -32.56 3.28 22.45
N LYS A 95 -33.07 2.06 22.38
CA LYS A 95 -32.62 0.95 23.22
C LYS A 95 -31.13 0.62 22.99
N GLU A 96 -30.70 0.67 21.75
CA GLU A 96 -29.29 0.43 21.38
C GLU A 96 -28.38 1.59 21.85
N PHE A 97 -28.85 2.82 21.73
CA PHE A 97 -28.16 4.02 22.17
C PHE A 97 -27.95 4.04 23.69
N ILE A 98 -29.00 3.74 24.50
CA ILE A 98 -28.90 3.63 25.94
C ILE A 98 -27.93 2.51 26.35
N ARG A 99 -27.96 1.37 25.67
CA ARG A 99 -27.00 0.28 25.93
C ARG A 99 -25.55 0.70 25.69
N ALA A 100 -25.30 1.50 24.66
CA ALA A 100 -23.98 2.01 24.33
C ALA A 100 -23.53 3.13 25.29
N TYR A 101 -24.46 3.92 25.80
CA TYR A 101 -24.21 5.07 26.68
C TYR A 101 -25.10 5.05 27.94
N PRO A 102 -24.81 4.15 28.90
CA PRO A 102 -25.68 3.97 30.08
C PRO A 102 -25.88 5.24 30.93
N GLY A 103 -24.96 6.21 30.82
CA GLY A 103 -25.05 7.47 31.56
C GLY A 103 -26.13 8.44 31.04
N VAL A 104 -26.68 8.21 29.85
CA VAL A 104 -27.69 9.11 29.25
C VAL A 104 -29.04 8.98 29.93
N GLU A 105 -29.39 7.82 30.46
CA GLU A 105 -30.61 7.61 31.25
C GLU A 105 -30.70 8.50 32.49
N SER A 106 -29.56 8.88 33.06
CA SER A 106 -29.49 9.72 34.26
C SER A 106 -29.57 11.23 33.96
N ILE A 107 -29.57 11.63 32.69
CA ILE A 107 -29.74 13.04 32.32
C ILE A 107 -31.19 13.41 32.48
N SER A 108 -31.52 14.05 33.61
CA SER A 108 -32.83 14.56 33.93
C SER A 108 -33.30 15.52 32.84
N GLY A 109 -34.41 15.20 32.15
CA GLY A 109 -35.02 16.04 31.14
C GLY A 109 -35.30 15.36 29.79
N VAL A 110 -34.81 14.14 29.57
CA VAL A 110 -35.15 13.35 28.37
C VAL A 110 -36.35 12.44 28.73
N GLU A 111 -37.53 13.02 28.69
CA GLU A 111 -38.79 12.24 28.79
C GLU A 111 -39.11 11.68 27.40
N GLY A 112 -39.09 10.37 27.23
CA GLY A 112 -39.42 9.69 25.99
C GLY A 112 -38.22 9.41 25.07
N ASN A 113 -38.51 8.94 23.88
CA ASN A 113 -37.51 8.68 22.84
C ASN A 113 -37.29 9.91 21.95
N PRO A 114 -36.15 10.61 22.04
CA PRO A 114 -35.86 11.77 21.21
C PRO A 114 -35.32 11.42 19.82
N LEU A 115 -35.08 10.14 19.53
CA LEU A 115 -34.52 9.74 18.26
C LEU A 115 -35.60 9.55 17.21
N PRO A 116 -35.55 10.24 16.06
CA PRO A 116 -36.42 9.95 14.93
C PRO A 116 -36.05 8.63 14.27
N GLY A 117 -36.98 8.09 13.48
CA GLY A 117 -36.65 6.98 12.59
C GLY A 117 -35.61 7.42 11.55
N TYR A 118 -34.70 6.54 11.19
CA TYR A 118 -33.70 6.87 10.19
C TYR A 118 -33.35 5.66 9.30
N ILE A 119 -32.78 5.95 8.13
CA ILE A 119 -32.24 4.93 7.24
C ILE A 119 -30.72 5.01 7.33
N GLU A 120 -30.10 3.88 7.70
CA GLU A 120 -28.67 3.68 7.70
C GLU A 120 -28.23 3.22 6.32
N ILE A 121 -27.38 4.00 5.66
CA ILE A 121 -26.94 3.73 4.29
C ILE A 121 -25.45 3.50 4.31
N ARG A 122 -25.03 2.33 3.84
CA ARG A 122 -23.61 1.94 3.67
C ARG A 122 -23.27 1.87 2.20
N MET A 123 -22.20 2.52 1.81
CA MET A 123 -21.76 2.53 0.42
C MET A 123 -20.85 1.34 0.10
N ARG A 124 -20.79 1.00 -1.18
CA ARG A 124 -19.80 0.04 -1.70
C ARG A 124 -18.43 0.66 -1.66
N HIS A 125 -17.44 -0.07 -1.11
CA HIS A 125 -16.07 0.44 -0.95
C HIS A 125 -15.37 0.76 -2.27
N ASP A 126 -15.64 -0.04 -3.33
CA ASP A 126 -15.10 0.14 -4.68
C ASP A 126 -15.66 1.38 -5.39
N LEU A 127 -16.83 1.84 -4.99
CA LEU A 127 -17.50 3.03 -5.50
C LEU A 127 -17.49 4.20 -4.50
N PHE A 128 -16.77 4.09 -3.39
CA PHE A 128 -16.69 5.13 -2.38
C PHE A 128 -15.79 6.28 -2.87
N THR A 129 -16.40 7.20 -3.58
CA THR A 129 -15.76 8.44 -4.05
C THR A 129 -16.60 9.65 -3.60
N ARG A 130 -15.95 10.80 -3.48
CA ARG A 130 -16.67 12.04 -3.14
C ARG A 130 -17.83 12.32 -4.10
N SER A 131 -17.64 12.04 -5.39
CA SER A 131 -18.71 12.21 -6.40
C SER A 131 -19.89 11.31 -6.11
N ASN A 132 -19.67 10.02 -5.84
CA ASN A 132 -20.74 9.06 -5.58
C ASN A 132 -21.43 9.33 -4.25
N VAL A 133 -20.69 9.75 -3.20
CA VAL A 133 -21.30 10.20 -1.94
C VAL A 133 -22.23 11.38 -2.18
N ASN A 134 -21.77 12.40 -2.91
CA ASN A 134 -22.61 13.55 -3.24
C ASN A 134 -23.81 13.17 -4.11
N THR A 135 -23.66 12.21 -5.03
CA THR A 135 -24.78 11.70 -5.84
C THR A 135 -25.84 11.06 -4.95
N VAL A 136 -25.44 10.23 -3.97
CA VAL A 136 -26.38 9.64 -3.02
C VAL A 136 -27.06 10.71 -2.16
N ILE A 137 -26.31 11.66 -1.61
CA ILE A 137 -26.87 12.77 -0.83
C ILE A 137 -27.87 13.59 -1.66
N SER A 138 -27.50 13.93 -2.91
CA SER A 138 -28.37 14.69 -3.80
C SER A 138 -29.64 13.93 -4.20
N ALA A 139 -29.59 12.60 -4.26
CA ALA A 139 -30.76 11.77 -4.51
C ALA A 139 -31.70 11.66 -3.30
N LEU A 140 -31.17 11.76 -2.07
CA LEU A 140 -31.93 11.67 -0.84
C LEU A 140 -32.56 13.00 -0.42
N THR A 141 -31.87 14.10 -0.62
CA THR A 141 -32.28 15.43 -0.16
C THR A 141 -33.66 15.88 -0.68
N PRO A 142 -34.09 15.62 -1.95
CA PRO A 142 -35.38 16.03 -2.46
C PRO A 142 -36.56 15.13 -2.03
N LEU A 143 -36.31 14.01 -1.33
CA LEU A 143 -37.34 13.06 -0.94
C LEU A 143 -38.21 13.66 0.17
N ALA A 144 -39.54 13.68 -0.04
CA ALA A 144 -40.49 14.26 0.91
C ALA A 144 -40.46 13.59 2.29
N GLN A 145 -40.11 12.31 2.35
CA GLN A 145 -39.98 11.50 3.57
C GLN A 145 -38.74 11.81 4.39
N VAL A 146 -37.70 12.39 3.76
CA VAL A 146 -36.43 12.69 4.41
C VAL A 146 -36.47 14.10 5.00
N GLU A 147 -36.16 14.21 6.27
CA GLU A 147 -36.04 15.50 6.95
C GLU A 147 -34.64 16.08 6.78
N LYS A 148 -33.63 15.25 7.02
CA LYS A 148 -32.24 15.68 6.96
C LYS A 148 -31.31 14.50 6.62
N VAL A 149 -30.30 14.76 5.82
CA VAL A 149 -29.23 13.79 5.54
C VAL A 149 -27.99 14.17 6.35
N LEU A 150 -27.54 13.25 7.19
CA LEU A 150 -26.34 13.39 7.99
C LEU A 150 -25.25 12.51 7.35
N ALA A 151 -24.35 13.12 6.64
CA ALA A 151 -23.28 12.44 5.94
C ALA A 151 -21.88 12.74 6.53
N GLY A 152 -21.81 13.52 7.60
CA GLY A 152 -20.52 13.92 8.18
C GLY A 152 -19.60 14.58 7.13
N GLU A 153 -20.14 15.47 6.28
CA GLU A 153 -19.43 16.06 5.15
C GLU A 153 -18.06 16.65 5.50
N GLU A 154 -17.96 17.26 6.67
CA GLU A 154 -16.72 17.85 7.16
C GLU A 154 -15.68 16.77 7.45
N SER A 155 -16.08 15.72 8.15
CA SER A 155 -15.23 14.56 8.45
C SER A 155 -14.79 13.84 7.17
N LEU A 156 -15.70 13.69 6.19
CA LEU A 156 -15.37 13.14 4.88
C LEU A 156 -14.34 13.96 4.12
N ARG A 157 -14.51 15.29 4.11
CA ARG A 157 -13.59 16.19 3.44
C ARG A 157 -12.18 16.06 4.02
N GLU A 158 -12.07 15.96 5.34
CA GLU A 158 -10.78 15.75 6.01
C GLU A 158 -10.19 14.36 5.70
N VAL A 159 -10.98 13.31 5.72
CA VAL A 159 -10.54 11.94 5.35
C VAL A 159 -9.98 11.91 3.93
N PHE A 160 -10.68 12.47 2.94
CA PHE A 160 -10.19 12.50 1.55
C PHE A 160 -8.97 13.40 1.36
N LYS A 161 -8.83 14.49 2.12
CA LYS A 161 -7.61 15.32 2.10
C LYS A 161 -6.42 14.55 2.65
N VAL A 162 -6.59 13.89 3.80
CA VAL A 162 -5.54 13.10 4.45
C VAL A 162 -5.13 11.93 3.55
N GLU A 163 -6.08 11.20 2.98
CA GLU A 163 -5.81 10.10 2.04
C GLU A 163 -4.99 10.59 0.84
N ARG A 164 -5.40 11.70 0.20
CA ARG A 164 -4.66 12.27 -0.92
C ARG A 164 -3.25 12.70 -0.51
N ALA A 165 -3.11 13.38 0.62
CA ALA A 165 -1.80 13.82 1.12
C ALA A 165 -0.88 12.63 1.42
N LEU A 166 -1.40 11.58 2.05
CA LEU A 166 -0.66 10.33 2.29
C LEU A 166 -0.25 9.67 0.99
N ASN A 167 -1.15 9.53 0.02
CA ASN A 167 -0.83 8.92 -1.27
C ASN A 167 0.28 9.69 -2.01
N VAL A 168 0.22 11.03 -2.05
CA VAL A 168 1.26 11.85 -2.66
C VAL A 168 2.59 11.69 -1.92
N LEU A 169 2.57 11.70 -0.58
CA LEU A 169 3.77 11.52 0.25
C LEU A 169 4.38 10.13 0.04
N PHE A 170 3.56 9.08 0.01
CA PHE A 170 4.05 7.71 -0.22
C PHE A 170 4.62 7.54 -1.62
N ILE A 171 3.90 7.96 -2.66
CA ILE A 171 4.37 7.84 -4.04
C ILE A 171 5.65 8.65 -4.26
N GLY A 172 5.68 9.91 -3.81
CA GLY A 172 6.85 10.78 -3.94
C GLY A 172 8.04 10.28 -3.12
N GLY A 173 7.80 9.90 -1.87
CA GLY A 173 8.83 9.34 -0.99
C GLY A 173 9.37 8.01 -1.50
N PHE A 174 8.51 7.12 -1.97
CA PHE A 174 8.90 5.84 -2.56
C PHE A 174 9.74 6.04 -3.83
N ALA A 175 9.30 6.92 -4.74
CA ALA A 175 10.05 7.24 -5.95
C ALA A 175 11.45 7.81 -5.63
N LEU A 176 11.54 8.70 -4.63
CA LEU A 176 12.81 9.25 -4.16
C LEU A 176 13.72 8.16 -3.60
N LEU A 177 13.20 7.27 -2.74
CA LEU A 177 13.97 6.16 -2.17
C LEU A 177 14.49 5.20 -3.24
N VAL A 178 13.65 4.85 -4.22
CA VAL A 178 14.03 3.99 -5.35
C VAL A 178 15.12 4.66 -6.20
N THR A 179 14.98 5.95 -6.49
CA THR A 179 15.98 6.71 -7.25
C THR A 179 17.31 6.77 -6.50
N LEU A 180 17.29 7.09 -5.21
CA LEU A 180 18.48 7.13 -4.37
C LEU A 180 19.16 5.76 -4.30
N PHE A 181 18.38 4.71 -4.12
CA PHE A 181 18.88 3.33 -4.13
C PHE A 181 19.56 2.99 -5.46
N PHE A 182 18.94 3.34 -6.59
CA PHE A 182 19.52 3.11 -7.91
C PHE A 182 20.87 3.84 -8.09
N VAL A 183 20.94 5.11 -7.65
CA VAL A 183 22.19 5.90 -7.71
C VAL A 183 23.27 5.25 -6.85
N ILE A 184 22.94 4.81 -5.65
CA ILE A 184 23.88 4.12 -4.75
C ILE A 184 24.39 2.82 -5.39
N CYS A 185 23.49 1.99 -5.93
CA CYS A 185 23.86 0.75 -6.60
C CYS A 185 24.78 1.04 -7.80
N ARG A 186 24.48 2.04 -8.63
CA ARG A 186 25.30 2.45 -9.77
C ARG A 186 26.68 2.90 -9.33
N LEU A 187 26.77 3.72 -8.29
CA LEU A 187 28.08 4.17 -7.76
C LEU A 187 28.91 3.01 -7.22
N GLN A 188 28.30 2.10 -6.48
CA GLN A 188 28.97 0.90 -5.97
C GLN A 188 29.46 0.00 -7.11
N GLU A 189 28.65 -0.20 -8.16
CA GLU A 189 29.08 -0.97 -9.34
C GLU A 189 30.22 -0.28 -10.10
N ARG A 190 30.19 1.05 -10.21
CA ARG A 190 31.31 1.80 -10.83
C ARG A 190 32.61 1.63 -10.07
N ILE A 191 32.60 1.74 -8.74
CA ILE A 191 33.77 1.52 -7.88
C ILE A 191 34.29 0.09 -8.06
N ARG A 192 33.37 -0.89 -8.08
CA ARG A 192 33.73 -2.29 -8.28
C ARG A 192 34.31 -2.54 -9.66
N CYS A 193 33.75 -1.98 -10.70
CA CYS A 193 34.30 -2.08 -12.06
C CYS A 193 35.72 -1.47 -12.15
N SER A 194 35.96 -0.31 -11.55
CA SER A 194 37.27 0.30 -11.55
C SER A 194 38.30 -0.53 -10.76
N ALA A 195 37.93 -1.17 -9.67
CA ALA A 195 38.79 -2.05 -8.90
C ALA A 195 39.16 -3.33 -9.64
N LEU A 196 38.32 -3.82 -10.53
CA LEU A 196 38.52 -5.05 -11.31
C LEU A 196 38.95 -4.79 -12.76
N ALA A 197 39.30 -3.54 -13.11
CA ALA A 197 39.66 -3.17 -14.48
C ALA A 197 40.81 -4.01 -15.06
N GLY A 198 41.87 -4.24 -14.28
CA GLY A 198 43.00 -5.07 -14.72
C GLY A 198 42.61 -6.54 -14.95
N ASP A 199 41.72 -7.09 -14.14
CA ASP A 199 41.23 -8.46 -14.33
C ASP A 199 40.38 -8.57 -15.62
N PHE A 200 39.61 -7.53 -15.94
CA PHE A 200 38.83 -7.48 -17.18
C PHE A 200 39.74 -7.37 -18.42
N GLU A 201 40.76 -6.53 -18.38
CA GLU A 201 41.76 -6.42 -19.46
C GLU A 201 42.47 -7.76 -19.70
N PHE A 202 42.85 -8.46 -18.65
CA PHE A 202 43.43 -9.79 -18.74
C PHE A 202 42.47 -10.81 -19.39
N LEU A 203 41.17 -10.79 -19.04
CA LEU A 203 40.18 -11.67 -19.65
C LEU A 203 39.94 -11.34 -21.12
N MET A 204 39.86 -10.05 -21.47
CA MET A 204 39.75 -9.60 -22.87
C MET A 204 40.97 -9.98 -23.69
N GLY A 205 42.16 -9.88 -23.14
CA GLY A 205 43.42 -10.36 -23.78
C GLY A 205 43.44 -11.87 -24.06
N ARG A 206 42.59 -12.65 -23.37
CA ARG A 206 42.37 -14.08 -23.62
C ARG A 206 41.18 -14.39 -24.53
N GLY A 207 40.60 -13.39 -25.20
CA GLY A 207 39.55 -13.56 -26.18
C GLY A 207 38.11 -13.61 -25.59
N VAL A 208 37.92 -13.27 -24.31
CA VAL A 208 36.56 -13.11 -23.75
C VAL A 208 35.99 -11.78 -24.22
N THR A 209 34.87 -11.82 -24.88
CA THR A 209 34.22 -10.59 -25.40
C THR A 209 33.64 -9.75 -24.26
N GLU A 210 33.74 -8.42 -24.40
CA GLU A 210 33.16 -7.43 -23.45
C GLU A 210 31.69 -7.70 -23.17
N MET A 211 30.93 -8.04 -24.21
CA MET A 211 29.46 -8.31 -24.11
C MET A 211 29.20 -9.54 -23.26
N ARG A 212 30.08 -10.56 -23.28
CA ARG A 212 29.95 -11.76 -22.45
C ARG A 212 30.22 -11.43 -20.98
N ILE A 213 31.20 -10.58 -20.69
CA ILE A 213 31.49 -10.13 -19.31
C ILE A 213 30.33 -9.31 -18.77
N ALA A 214 29.84 -8.32 -19.53
CA ALA A 214 28.71 -7.50 -19.15
C ALA A 214 27.42 -8.32 -18.92
N GLY A 215 27.13 -9.29 -19.80
CA GLY A 215 25.97 -10.18 -19.65
C GLY A 215 26.04 -11.08 -18.41
N LEU A 216 27.19 -11.64 -18.10
CA LEU A 216 27.40 -12.45 -16.89
C LEU A 216 27.24 -11.62 -15.61
N ARG A 217 27.76 -10.39 -15.60
CA ARG A 217 27.59 -9.47 -14.47
C ARG A 217 26.14 -9.05 -14.29
N ALA A 218 25.43 -8.73 -15.38
CA ALA A 218 24.01 -8.41 -15.34
C ALA A 218 23.18 -9.58 -14.79
N ALA A 219 23.48 -10.81 -15.21
CA ALA A 219 22.83 -12.01 -14.68
C ALA A 219 23.13 -12.22 -13.17
N GLY A 220 24.38 -12.04 -12.75
CA GLY A 220 24.77 -12.10 -11.35
C GLY A 220 24.07 -11.01 -10.51
N ALA A 221 23.98 -9.79 -11.05
CA ALA A 221 23.26 -8.68 -10.43
C ALA A 221 21.76 -8.96 -10.30
N ALA A 222 21.11 -9.55 -11.32
CA ALA A 222 19.72 -9.94 -11.28
C ALA A 222 19.43 -10.97 -10.16
N ILE A 223 20.25 -12.02 -10.09
CA ILE A 223 20.12 -13.08 -9.08
C ILE A 223 20.31 -12.49 -7.67
N LEU A 224 21.41 -11.75 -7.46
CA LEU A 224 21.70 -11.15 -6.16
C LEU A 224 20.60 -10.14 -5.76
N GLY A 225 20.19 -9.28 -6.69
CA GLY A 225 19.15 -8.29 -6.47
C GLY A 225 17.81 -8.93 -6.11
N GLY A 226 17.43 -9.99 -6.84
CA GLY A 226 16.21 -10.74 -6.56
C GLY A 226 16.22 -11.42 -5.18
N LEU A 227 17.35 -12.06 -4.82
CA LEU A 227 17.51 -12.71 -3.52
C LEU A 227 17.47 -11.69 -2.36
N LEU A 228 18.18 -10.57 -2.49
CA LEU A 228 18.20 -9.52 -1.47
C LEU A 228 16.80 -8.89 -1.30
N ALA A 229 16.09 -8.65 -2.42
CA ALA A 229 14.74 -8.11 -2.37
C ALA A 229 13.74 -9.08 -1.74
N ALA A 230 13.81 -10.38 -2.11
CA ALA A 230 12.97 -11.42 -1.51
C ALA A 230 13.22 -11.55 0.00
N ALA A 231 14.48 -11.54 0.41
CA ALA A 231 14.84 -11.54 1.83
C ALA A 231 14.35 -10.29 2.56
N ALA A 232 14.49 -9.10 1.94
CA ALA A 232 14.03 -7.84 2.51
C ALA A 232 12.49 -7.84 2.71
N VAL A 233 11.73 -8.29 1.73
CA VAL A 233 10.27 -8.46 1.84
C VAL A 233 9.92 -9.46 2.94
N GLY A 234 10.57 -10.63 2.98
CA GLY A 234 10.33 -11.64 3.99
C GLY A 234 10.56 -11.12 5.41
N VAL A 235 11.68 -10.44 5.64
CA VAL A 235 11.99 -9.83 6.95
C VAL A 235 10.97 -8.73 7.29
N SER A 236 10.60 -7.88 6.32
CA SER A 236 9.60 -6.82 6.53
C SER A 236 8.24 -7.40 6.94
N VAL A 237 7.79 -8.48 6.28
CA VAL A 237 6.53 -9.17 6.64
C VAL A 237 6.61 -9.75 8.06
N VAL A 238 7.73 -10.37 8.43
CA VAL A 238 7.92 -10.90 9.80
C VAL A 238 7.89 -9.78 10.83
N VAL A 239 8.61 -8.69 10.61
CA VAL A 239 8.65 -7.53 11.51
C VAL A 239 7.26 -6.93 11.68
N LEU A 240 6.54 -6.67 10.57
CA LEU A 240 5.17 -6.14 10.61
C LEU A 240 4.22 -7.08 11.35
N ASN A 241 4.31 -8.39 11.11
CA ASN A 241 3.50 -9.37 11.83
C ASN A 241 3.75 -9.36 13.36
N ILE A 242 5.01 -9.19 13.77
CA ILE A 242 5.36 -9.06 15.19
C ILE A 242 4.80 -7.76 15.78
N LEU A 243 4.93 -6.65 15.05
CA LEU A 243 4.44 -5.33 15.48
C LEU A 243 2.91 -5.33 15.64
N ILE A 244 2.17 -5.90 14.68
CA ILE A 244 0.71 -6.02 14.73
C ILE A 244 0.28 -6.88 15.94
N LYS A 245 1.00 -7.97 16.24
CA LYS A 245 0.71 -8.79 17.41
C LYS A 245 0.93 -8.06 18.73
N ARG A 246 1.96 -7.21 18.81
CA ARG A 246 2.30 -6.46 20.04
C ARG A 246 1.44 -5.25 20.27
N HIS A 247 0.92 -4.64 19.21
CA HIS A 247 0.17 -3.40 19.24
C HIS A 247 -1.18 -3.55 18.53
N PRO A 248 -2.23 -4.05 19.22
CA PRO A 248 -3.54 -4.28 18.63
C PRO A 248 -4.16 -3.03 17.97
N LEU A 249 -3.81 -1.83 18.45
CA LEU A 249 -4.23 -0.57 17.84
C LEU A 249 -3.78 -0.41 16.38
N LEU A 250 -2.66 -1.05 16.00
CA LEU A 250 -2.19 -1.04 14.62
C LEU A 250 -3.13 -1.81 13.68
N VAL A 251 -3.89 -2.78 14.18
CA VAL A 251 -4.90 -3.50 13.38
C VAL A 251 -5.94 -2.53 12.81
N ASN A 252 -6.33 -1.51 13.59
CA ASN A 252 -7.29 -0.51 13.17
C ASN A 252 -6.74 0.42 12.07
N VAL A 253 -5.42 0.58 11.99
CA VAL A 253 -4.74 1.45 11.02
C VAL A 253 -4.27 0.67 9.79
N VAL A 254 -3.83 -0.56 10.00
CA VAL A 254 -3.14 -1.39 9.01
C VAL A 254 -4.09 -2.40 8.34
N GLY A 255 -5.27 -2.62 8.93
CA GLY A 255 -6.21 -3.65 8.50
C GLY A 255 -5.94 -5.02 9.15
N PRO A 256 -6.82 -5.99 8.91
CA PRO A 256 -6.73 -7.31 9.50
C PRO A 256 -5.45 -8.03 9.02
N ARG A 257 -4.86 -8.79 9.94
CA ARG A 257 -3.62 -9.55 9.71
C ARG A 257 -3.67 -10.46 8.48
N GLU A 258 -4.82 -10.94 8.12
CA GLU A 258 -5.06 -11.82 6.98
C GLU A 258 -4.73 -11.16 5.65
N GLU A 259 -4.82 -9.83 5.56
CA GLU A 259 -4.47 -9.06 4.36
C GLU A 259 -2.97 -9.10 4.05
N LEU A 260 -2.09 -9.22 5.06
CA LEU A 260 -0.65 -9.39 4.85
C LEU A 260 -0.30 -10.64 4.03
N PHE A 261 -1.12 -11.69 4.17
CA PHE A 261 -0.93 -12.98 3.51
C PHE A 261 -1.92 -13.19 2.35
N SER A 262 -2.63 -12.13 1.96
CA SER A 262 -3.58 -12.19 0.85
C SER A 262 -2.87 -12.37 -0.50
N ALA A 263 -3.54 -12.96 -1.47
CA ALA A 263 -3.03 -13.14 -2.82
C ALA A 263 -2.60 -11.80 -3.48
N PRO A 264 -3.35 -10.68 -3.36
CA PRO A 264 -2.91 -9.38 -3.89
C PRO A 264 -1.59 -8.89 -3.29
N THR A 265 -1.38 -9.08 -1.99
CA THR A 265 -0.13 -8.69 -1.33
C THR A 265 1.04 -9.55 -1.81
N ALA A 266 0.84 -10.86 -1.99
CA ALA A 266 1.85 -11.77 -2.51
C ALA A 266 2.23 -11.42 -3.96
N VAL A 267 1.27 -11.11 -4.83
CA VAL A 267 1.52 -10.65 -6.21
C VAL A 267 2.31 -9.35 -6.21
N SER A 268 1.90 -8.37 -5.39
CA SER A 268 2.60 -7.09 -5.29
C SER A 268 4.03 -7.24 -4.78
N ALA A 269 4.27 -8.14 -3.82
CA ALA A 269 5.60 -8.48 -3.34
C ALA A 269 6.46 -9.13 -4.44
N GLY A 270 5.88 -10.02 -5.26
CA GLY A 270 6.53 -10.61 -6.42
C GLY A 270 6.94 -9.56 -7.47
N VAL A 271 6.06 -8.62 -7.78
CA VAL A 271 6.35 -7.48 -8.67
C VAL A 271 7.47 -6.62 -8.10
N PHE A 272 7.47 -6.34 -6.80
CA PHE A 272 8.55 -5.61 -6.14
C PHE A 272 9.90 -6.28 -6.29
N VAL A 273 9.97 -7.61 -6.07
CA VAL A 273 11.19 -8.41 -6.24
C VAL A 273 11.70 -8.35 -7.68
N LEU A 274 10.79 -8.48 -8.66
CA LEU A 274 11.14 -8.37 -10.08
C LEU A 274 11.70 -6.98 -10.43
N LEU A 275 11.04 -5.93 -9.99
CA LEU A 275 11.50 -4.54 -10.23
C LEU A 275 12.86 -4.29 -9.58
N ALA A 276 13.09 -4.78 -8.37
CA ALA A 276 14.39 -4.68 -7.71
C ALA A 276 15.47 -5.41 -8.52
N ALA A 277 15.22 -6.62 -9.00
CA ALA A 277 16.16 -7.35 -9.86
C ALA A 277 16.50 -6.57 -11.13
N LEU A 278 15.51 -5.97 -11.80
CA LEU A 278 15.71 -5.11 -12.97
C LEU A 278 16.53 -3.85 -12.67
N LEU A 279 16.32 -3.23 -11.52
CA LEU A 279 17.13 -2.09 -11.07
C LEU A 279 18.62 -2.46 -10.88
N PHE A 280 18.89 -3.65 -10.31
CA PHE A 280 20.25 -4.14 -10.18
C PHE A 280 20.91 -4.40 -11.54
N VAL A 281 20.18 -4.98 -12.49
CA VAL A 281 20.65 -5.16 -13.87
C VAL A 281 20.99 -3.81 -14.50
N GLY A 282 20.09 -2.84 -14.43
CA GLY A 282 20.27 -1.49 -14.96
C GLY A 282 21.48 -0.79 -14.33
N ALA A 283 21.63 -0.87 -13.00
CA ALA A 283 22.78 -0.31 -12.30
C ALA A 283 24.10 -0.98 -12.70
N SER A 284 24.11 -2.31 -12.90
CA SER A 284 25.28 -3.07 -13.35
C SER A 284 25.71 -2.67 -14.76
N LEU A 285 24.76 -2.59 -15.70
CA LEU A 285 25.04 -2.20 -17.09
C LEU A 285 25.51 -0.75 -17.21
N LEU A 286 24.84 0.18 -16.51
CA LEU A 286 25.24 1.59 -16.51
C LEU A 286 26.51 1.87 -15.74
N GLY A 287 26.86 1.05 -14.75
CA GLY A 287 28.14 1.11 -14.05
C GLY A 287 29.33 0.70 -14.92
N TRP A 288 29.08 -0.15 -15.92
CA TRP A 288 30.08 -0.63 -16.87
C TRP A 288 30.41 0.39 -17.97
N MET A 289 29.44 1.18 -18.43
CA MET A 289 29.58 2.09 -19.59
C MET A 289 30.78 3.08 -19.56
N PRO A 290 31.21 3.66 -18.42
CA PRO A 290 32.28 4.67 -18.40
C PRO A 290 33.71 4.10 -18.50
N LEU A 291 33.88 2.79 -18.57
CA LEU A 291 35.20 2.14 -18.67
C LEU A 291 35.66 1.95 -20.11
N ARG A 292 34.89 2.39 -21.11
CA ARG A 292 35.39 2.47 -22.48
C ARG A 292 36.51 3.50 -22.49
N PRO A 293 37.79 3.11 -22.81
CA PRO A 293 38.80 4.08 -23.14
C PRO A 293 38.17 4.93 -24.26
N THR A 294 38.24 6.23 -24.14
CA THR A 294 38.07 7.15 -25.28
C THR A 294 39.23 6.83 -26.21
N GLU A 295 39.04 5.85 -27.10
CA GLU A 295 39.77 5.81 -28.36
C GLU A 295 39.36 7.11 -29.06
N ASP A 296 40.34 8.00 -29.20
CA ASP A 296 40.36 9.32 -29.85
C ASP A 296 40.37 10.50 -28.85
N ARG A 297 41.60 10.73 -28.32
CA ARG A 297 42.16 12.07 -28.26
C ARG A 297 43.67 12.04 -28.41
#